data_e25253641401467d15c9c50cf5e8eb57
#
_entry.id   e25253641401467d15c9c50cf5e8eb57
#
_cell.length_a   1.000
_cell.length_b   1.000
_cell.length_c   1.000
_cell.angle_alpha   90.00
_cell.angle_beta   90.00
_cell.angle_gamma   90.00
#
_symmetry.space_group_name_H-M   'P 1'
#
loop_
_entity.id
_entity.type
_entity.pdbx_description
1 polymer ?
#
loop_
_entity_poly.entity_id
_entity_poly.type
_entity_poly.pdbx_seq_one_letter_code
_entity_poly.pdbx_strand_id
1 'polypeptide(L)'
;MTHSMPRYLCRDCCRIVDGRAEACGRCSGARLLAHPEIDTLGIAHIDCDAFYAAVEKRDRPELRDAPLIVGHAGGRGVVVSACYVARTFGVRAAMPMFQALALCPHGTVIEPDMAKYRRVSGALRAILASGTAMVEPLSLDEAYLDLTDEHRLEAAPAAEALARIARRIEDEERITVSIGLACNKFLAKLASELEKPRGFSVIGRAEAKALLAPLSVRKIHGVGAVTARRMEASGLKTIADLQALKERDLVARFGKFGRRLALFAQGEDDRNVMPFRPVKSISVETTLGQDTASAARLREVARGLCERVGAQLARQGVAGFSIILKLKTADFRTLTRSRRLSYPTQRAGLIFACVAALIDREADGRRFRLIGVGVGDLGPAADADPADLFSFAAG
;
A
#
# COMPACT_ATOMS: atom_id res chain seq x y z
N MET A 1 23.35 13.79 37.82
CA MET A 1 22.57 13.09 36.78
C MET A 1 21.16 12.95 37.30
N THR A 2 20.27 13.86 36.93
CA THR A 2 18.85 13.77 37.28
C THR A 2 18.26 12.57 36.55
N HIS A 3 18.01 11.47 37.24
CA HIS A 3 17.19 10.39 36.68
C HIS A 3 15.81 10.94 36.41
N SER A 4 15.54 11.38 35.19
CA SER A 4 14.17 11.65 34.80
C SER A 4 13.37 10.36 34.92
N MET A 5 12.22 10.42 35.56
CA MET A 5 11.30 9.29 35.67
C MET A 5 10.93 8.81 34.26
N PRO A 6 10.83 7.50 34.04
CA PRO A 6 10.42 7.01 32.72
C PRO A 6 9.01 7.51 32.37
N ARG A 7 8.82 7.91 31.12
CA ARG A 7 7.56 8.40 30.59
C ARG A 7 6.86 7.31 29.80
N TYR A 8 5.56 7.20 29.96
CA TYR A 8 4.71 6.20 29.34
C TYR A 8 3.55 6.85 28.62
N LEU A 9 3.29 6.45 27.40
CA LEU A 9 2.02 6.71 26.75
C LEU A 9 0.97 5.75 27.31
N CYS A 10 -0.07 6.25 27.94
CA CYS A 10 -1.26 5.47 28.23
C CYS A 10 -2.20 5.50 27.02
N ARG A 11 -2.39 4.36 26.38
CA ARG A 11 -3.27 4.20 25.20
C ARG A 11 -4.75 4.21 25.57
N ASP A 12 -5.06 4.11 26.89
CA ASP A 12 -6.44 4.16 27.39
C ASP A 12 -6.93 5.58 27.63
N CYS A 13 -6.12 6.50 28.16
CA CYS A 13 -6.47 7.90 28.29
C CYS A 13 -5.78 8.82 27.27
N CYS A 14 -4.96 8.27 26.37
CA CYS A 14 -4.23 8.96 25.31
C CYS A 14 -3.33 10.09 25.84
N ARG A 15 -2.66 9.85 26.99
CA ARG A 15 -1.78 10.82 27.63
C ARG A 15 -0.45 10.20 27.98
N ILE A 16 0.61 10.99 27.87
CA ILE A 16 1.90 10.65 28.44
C ILE A 16 1.87 10.96 29.91
N VAL A 17 2.30 9.99 30.71
CA VAL A 17 2.34 10.06 32.19
C VAL A 17 3.74 9.70 32.68
N ASP A 18 4.16 10.34 33.76
CA ASP A 18 5.44 10.04 34.43
C ASP A 18 5.24 8.95 35.49
N GLY A 19 6.27 8.13 35.70
CA GLY A 19 6.30 7.17 36.80
C GLY A 19 6.65 5.75 36.40
N ARG A 20 6.80 4.86 37.40
CA ARG A 20 6.83 3.42 37.21
C ARG A 20 5.42 2.90 37.36
N ALA A 21 4.89 2.24 36.35
CA ALA A 21 3.50 1.85 36.46
C ALA A 21 3.23 0.49 35.80
N GLU A 22 2.57 -0.38 36.55
CA GLU A 22 1.80 -1.50 36.03
C GLU A 22 0.46 -1.00 35.46
N ALA A 23 -0.01 0.17 35.90
CA ALA A 23 -1.21 0.83 35.45
C ALA A 23 -1.05 2.36 35.41
N CYS A 24 -1.82 3.02 34.57
CA CYS A 24 -1.82 4.48 34.44
C CYS A 24 -2.32 5.15 35.72
N GLY A 25 -1.51 6.02 36.31
CA GLY A 25 -1.88 6.79 37.52
C GLY A 25 -3.07 7.72 37.33
N ARG A 26 -3.50 8.01 36.09
CA ARG A 26 -4.61 8.90 35.77
C ARG A 26 -5.94 8.15 35.56
N CYS A 27 -5.92 6.98 34.89
CA CYS A 27 -7.14 6.26 34.49
C CYS A 27 -7.12 4.78 34.85
N SER A 28 -6.08 4.32 35.55
CA SER A 28 -5.86 2.90 35.90
C SER A 28 -5.79 1.95 34.70
N GLY A 29 -5.67 2.47 33.48
CA GLY A 29 -5.54 1.66 32.26
C GLY A 29 -4.20 0.92 32.19
N ALA A 30 -4.20 -0.30 31.66
CA ALA A 30 -3.02 -1.17 31.59
C ALA A 30 -2.26 -1.08 30.26
N ARG A 31 -2.79 -0.42 29.23
CA ARG A 31 -2.14 -0.31 27.93
C ARG A 31 -1.09 0.81 27.92
N LEU A 32 0.03 0.55 28.56
CA LEU A 32 1.14 1.49 28.68
C LEU A 32 2.25 1.15 27.70
N LEU A 33 2.79 2.17 27.05
CA LEU A 33 3.92 2.10 26.13
C LEU A 33 5.04 3.02 26.62
N ALA A 34 6.18 2.44 26.97
CA ALA A 34 7.37 3.19 27.38
C ALA A 34 8.36 3.26 26.24
N HIS A 35 8.93 4.42 26.01
CA HIS A 35 10.09 4.57 25.13
C HIS A 35 10.85 5.86 25.46
N PRO A 36 12.22 5.83 25.49
CA PRO A 36 13.02 7.01 25.85
C PRO A 36 12.79 8.23 24.94
N GLU A 37 12.51 7.98 23.67
CA GLU A 37 12.32 9.02 22.65
C GLU A 37 10.83 9.30 22.33
N ILE A 38 9.88 8.84 23.16
CA ILE A 38 8.44 8.92 22.88
C ILE A 38 7.91 10.33 22.65
N ASP A 39 8.58 11.33 23.23
CA ASP A 39 8.21 12.74 23.12
C ASP A 39 8.78 13.46 21.91
N THR A 40 9.84 12.92 21.32
CA THR A 40 10.66 13.58 20.32
C THR A 40 10.48 13.01 18.91
N LEU A 41 9.88 11.82 18.80
CA LEU A 41 9.59 11.19 17.52
C LEU A 41 8.31 11.78 16.93
N GLY A 42 8.31 12.03 15.61
CA GLY A 42 7.19 12.68 14.94
C GLY A 42 6.72 12.01 13.65
N ILE A 43 7.44 11.02 13.12
CA ILE A 43 7.03 10.32 11.89
C ILE A 43 6.28 9.05 12.24
N ALA A 44 5.05 8.93 11.75
CA ALA A 44 4.23 7.75 12.02
C ALA A 44 3.81 7.03 10.74
N HIS A 45 3.56 5.74 10.86
CA HIS A 45 2.83 4.92 9.90
C HIS A 45 1.63 4.30 10.59
N ILE A 46 0.45 4.46 9.99
CA ILE A 46 -0.81 3.87 10.45
C ILE A 46 -1.29 2.90 9.39
N ASP A 47 -1.74 1.71 9.82
CA ASP A 47 -2.21 0.64 8.95
C ASP A 47 -3.42 -0.03 9.60
N CYS A 48 -4.54 -0.12 8.88
CA CYS A 48 -5.76 -0.72 9.39
C CYS A 48 -5.63 -2.25 9.44
N ASP A 49 -6.01 -2.83 10.56
CA ASP A 49 -5.87 -4.26 10.80
C ASP A 49 -6.86 -5.07 9.94
N ALA A 50 -6.33 -5.81 8.95
CA ALA A 50 -7.13 -6.62 8.03
C ALA A 50 -8.32 -5.85 7.40
N PHE A 51 -8.07 -4.64 6.91
CA PHE A 51 -9.03 -3.57 6.60
C PHE A 51 -10.36 -4.05 6.01
N TYR A 52 -10.37 -4.68 4.83
CA TYR A 52 -11.64 -5.09 4.21
C TYR A 52 -12.38 -6.14 5.05
N ALA A 53 -11.66 -7.10 5.62
CA ALA A 53 -12.27 -8.10 6.49
C ALA A 53 -12.79 -7.49 7.81
N ALA A 54 -12.11 -6.47 8.35
CA ALA A 54 -12.56 -5.73 9.52
C ALA A 54 -13.86 -4.96 9.25
N VAL A 55 -13.95 -4.26 8.10
CA VAL A 55 -15.17 -3.56 7.67
C VAL A 55 -16.33 -4.53 7.48
N GLU A 56 -16.10 -5.70 6.86
CA GLU A 56 -17.16 -6.70 6.70
C GLU A 56 -17.64 -7.29 8.04
N LYS A 57 -16.73 -7.56 8.98
CA LYS A 57 -17.07 -8.03 10.32
C LYS A 57 -17.78 -6.97 11.16
N ARG A 58 -17.43 -5.69 11.00
CA ARG A 58 -18.13 -4.56 11.61
C ARG A 58 -19.60 -4.51 11.20
N ASP A 59 -19.84 -4.66 9.90
CA ASP A 59 -21.17 -4.56 9.31
C ASP A 59 -22.01 -5.85 9.50
N ARG A 60 -21.36 -6.97 9.84
CA ARG A 60 -21.94 -8.31 10.03
C ARG A 60 -21.46 -8.94 11.33
N PRO A 61 -22.07 -8.57 12.47
CA PRO A 61 -21.64 -9.04 13.79
C PRO A 61 -21.61 -10.56 13.95
N GLU A 62 -22.44 -11.28 13.21
CA GLU A 62 -22.48 -12.76 13.18
C GLU A 62 -21.16 -13.38 12.67
N LEU A 63 -20.35 -12.62 11.93
CA LEU A 63 -19.05 -13.07 11.43
C LEU A 63 -17.90 -12.74 12.38
N ARG A 64 -18.17 -12.17 13.54
CA ARG A 64 -17.13 -11.64 14.46
C ARG A 64 -16.06 -12.68 14.77
N ASP A 65 -16.45 -13.89 15.09
CA ASP A 65 -15.55 -14.96 15.52
C ASP A 65 -15.28 -15.99 14.41
N ALA A 66 -15.93 -15.83 13.24
CA ALA A 66 -15.75 -16.70 12.10
C ALA A 66 -14.49 -16.37 11.28
N PRO A 67 -13.84 -17.35 10.64
CA PRO A 67 -12.80 -17.09 9.66
C PRO A 67 -13.39 -16.45 8.41
N LEU A 68 -13.02 -15.21 8.13
CA LEU A 68 -13.53 -14.41 7.00
C LEU A 68 -12.42 -14.13 5.99
N ILE A 69 -12.74 -14.36 4.72
CA ILE A 69 -11.88 -14.14 3.57
C ILE A 69 -12.61 -13.19 2.61
N VAL A 70 -12.02 -12.07 2.27
CA VAL A 70 -12.56 -11.17 1.24
C VAL A 70 -11.84 -11.45 -0.07
N GLY A 71 -12.61 -11.73 -1.13
CA GLY A 71 -12.07 -12.02 -2.45
C GLY A 71 -13.10 -12.72 -3.33
N HIS A 72 -12.78 -13.00 -4.58
CA HIS A 72 -13.66 -13.69 -5.50
C HIS A 72 -13.52 -15.21 -5.35
N ALA A 73 -14.64 -15.89 -5.05
CA ALA A 73 -14.64 -17.34 -4.83
C ALA A 73 -14.42 -18.15 -6.11
N GLY A 74 -14.84 -17.63 -7.26
CA GLY A 74 -14.81 -18.36 -8.53
C GLY A 74 -13.56 -18.16 -9.37
N GLY A 75 -13.28 -19.13 -10.25
CA GLY A 75 -12.29 -19.02 -11.30
C GLY A 75 -10.85 -18.78 -10.81
N ARG A 76 -10.25 -17.66 -11.25
CA ARG A 76 -8.88 -17.25 -10.90
C ARG A 76 -8.84 -16.21 -9.78
N GLY A 77 -9.84 -16.26 -8.89
CA GLY A 77 -9.93 -15.34 -7.76
C GLY A 77 -8.73 -15.44 -6.82
N VAL A 78 -8.41 -14.31 -6.19
CA VAL A 78 -7.38 -14.19 -5.17
C VAL A 78 -7.96 -13.62 -3.88
N VAL A 79 -7.33 -13.95 -2.76
CA VAL A 79 -7.61 -13.32 -1.48
C VAL A 79 -7.19 -11.86 -1.54
N VAL A 80 -8.12 -10.95 -1.30
CA VAL A 80 -7.85 -9.51 -1.21
C VAL A 80 -7.52 -9.13 0.23
N SER A 81 -8.30 -9.68 1.20
CA SER A 81 -8.04 -9.53 2.63
C SER A 81 -8.48 -10.78 3.38
N ALA A 82 -7.81 -11.11 4.47
CA ALA A 82 -8.17 -12.20 5.38
C ALA A 82 -8.15 -11.70 6.82
N CYS A 83 -9.20 -11.97 7.59
CA CYS A 83 -9.24 -11.63 9.01
C CYS A 83 -8.20 -12.44 9.80
N TYR A 84 -7.90 -12.02 11.03
CA TYR A 84 -6.87 -12.69 11.84
C TYR A 84 -7.24 -14.15 12.16
N VAL A 85 -8.52 -14.47 12.31
CA VAL A 85 -8.97 -15.87 12.48
C VAL A 85 -8.61 -16.70 11.23
N ALA A 86 -8.89 -16.21 10.01
CA ALA A 86 -8.52 -16.92 8.78
C ALA A 86 -7.00 -17.02 8.61
N ARG A 87 -6.22 -16.02 9.10
CA ARG A 87 -4.75 -16.05 9.08
C ARG A 87 -4.15 -17.14 9.96
N THR A 88 -4.82 -17.60 11.03
CA THR A 88 -4.34 -18.73 11.86
C THR A 88 -4.32 -20.04 11.09
N PHE A 89 -5.19 -20.18 10.08
CA PHE A 89 -5.20 -21.32 9.13
C PHE A 89 -4.16 -21.18 8.01
N GLY A 90 -3.35 -20.11 8.00
CA GLY A 90 -2.34 -19.87 6.96
C GLY A 90 -2.83 -19.06 5.77
N VAL A 91 -4.09 -18.60 5.74
CA VAL A 91 -4.62 -17.73 4.66
C VAL A 91 -3.91 -16.37 4.67
N ARG A 92 -3.52 -15.89 3.48
CA ARG A 92 -2.84 -14.60 3.31
C ARG A 92 -3.37 -13.86 2.08
N ALA A 93 -3.27 -12.53 2.09
CA ALA A 93 -3.56 -11.71 0.91
C ALA A 93 -2.71 -12.13 -0.29
N ALA A 94 -3.24 -11.93 -1.49
CA ALA A 94 -2.68 -12.34 -2.78
C ALA A 94 -2.58 -13.86 -3.02
N MET A 95 -2.99 -14.71 -2.04
CA MET A 95 -3.07 -16.16 -2.22
C MET A 95 -4.21 -16.50 -3.20
N PRO A 96 -4.04 -17.48 -4.11
CA PRO A 96 -5.13 -18.00 -4.91
C PRO A 96 -6.29 -18.49 -4.03
N MET A 97 -7.54 -18.18 -4.37
CA MET A 97 -8.69 -18.48 -3.52
C MET A 97 -8.85 -19.99 -3.29
N PHE A 98 -8.58 -20.82 -4.30
CA PHE A 98 -8.65 -22.27 -4.13
C PHE A 98 -7.67 -22.81 -3.07
N GLN A 99 -6.48 -22.20 -2.94
CA GLN A 99 -5.52 -22.56 -1.88
C GLN A 99 -6.00 -22.08 -0.52
N ALA A 100 -6.56 -20.86 -0.46
CA ALA A 100 -7.12 -20.32 0.77
C ALA A 100 -8.27 -21.20 1.31
N LEU A 101 -9.16 -21.68 0.44
CA LEU A 101 -10.26 -22.58 0.80
C LEU A 101 -9.75 -23.98 1.18
N ALA A 102 -8.67 -24.46 0.58
CA ALA A 102 -8.06 -25.72 1.01
C ALA A 102 -7.44 -25.62 2.41
N LEU A 103 -6.87 -24.47 2.79
CA LEU A 103 -6.31 -24.20 4.12
C LEU A 103 -7.40 -23.90 5.16
N CYS A 104 -8.50 -23.28 4.77
CA CYS A 104 -9.60 -22.87 5.64
C CYS A 104 -10.95 -23.22 5.01
N PRO A 105 -11.35 -24.53 5.01
CA PRO A 105 -12.57 -24.97 4.34
C PRO A 105 -13.85 -24.37 4.92
N HIS A 106 -13.81 -23.96 6.20
CA HIS A 106 -14.96 -23.33 6.89
C HIS A 106 -14.95 -21.80 6.76
N GLY A 107 -14.01 -21.24 5.99
CA GLY A 107 -13.87 -19.80 5.80
C GLY A 107 -15.05 -19.23 5.00
N THR A 108 -15.73 -18.24 5.56
CA THR A 108 -16.72 -17.46 4.84
C THR A 108 -16.04 -16.58 3.82
N VAL A 109 -16.40 -16.70 2.54
CA VAL A 109 -15.90 -15.86 1.45
C VAL A 109 -16.91 -14.77 1.13
N ILE A 110 -16.46 -13.52 1.13
CA ILE A 110 -17.27 -12.34 0.75
C ILE A 110 -16.60 -11.66 -0.43
N GLU A 111 -17.39 -11.30 -1.44
CA GLU A 111 -16.90 -10.49 -2.54
C GLU A 111 -16.58 -9.05 -2.10
N PRO A 112 -15.48 -8.45 -2.62
CA PRO A 112 -15.07 -7.13 -2.19
C PRO A 112 -16.02 -6.02 -2.68
N ASP A 113 -16.54 -5.21 -1.74
CA ASP A 113 -17.26 -3.97 -2.03
C ASP A 113 -16.32 -2.77 -2.01
N MET A 114 -15.70 -2.48 -3.15
CA MET A 114 -14.74 -1.38 -3.26
C MET A 114 -15.36 0.01 -3.05
N ALA A 115 -16.67 0.18 -3.26
CA ALA A 115 -17.35 1.46 -3.00
C ALA A 115 -17.45 1.71 -1.49
N LYS A 116 -17.84 0.68 -0.73
CA LYS A 116 -17.88 0.70 0.73
C LYS A 116 -16.50 0.99 1.32
N TYR A 117 -15.47 0.27 0.88
CA TYR A 117 -14.11 0.45 1.41
C TYR A 117 -13.54 1.85 1.12
N ARG A 118 -13.85 2.44 -0.03
CA ARG A 118 -13.47 3.83 -0.32
C ARG A 118 -14.17 4.85 0.57
N ARG A 119 -15.44 4.63 0.91
CA ARG A 119 -16.16 5.51 1.86
C ARG A 119 -15.51 5.47 3.24
N VAL A 120 -15.25 4.26 3.76
CA VAL A 120 -14.56 4.08 5.05
C VAL A 120 -13.15 4.71 5.01
N SER A 121 -12.38 4.47 3.95
CA SER A 121 -11.07 5.10 3.75
C SER A 121 -11.15 6.64 3.75
N GLY A 122 -12.21 7.20 3.19
CA GLY A 122 -12.47 8.66 3.23
C GLY A 122 -12.66 9.18 4.66
N ALA A 123 -13.45 8.48 5.47
CA ALA A 123 -13.65 8.81 6.89
C ALA A 123 -12.34 8.68 7.69
N LEU A 124 -11.59 7.59 7.47
CA LEU A 124 -10.26 7.42 8.07
C LEU A 124 -9.33 8.59 7.77
N ARG A 125 -9.25 9.01 6.50
CA ARG A 125 -8.40 10.15 6.10
C ARG A 125 -8.80 11.45 6.79
N ALA A 126 -10.10 11.70 6.98
CA ALA A 126 -10.57 12.87 7.74
C ALA A 126 -10.11 12.81 9.21
N ILE A 127 -10.15 11.62 9.83
CA ILE A 127 -9.63 11.43 11.18
C ILE A 127 -8.11 11.66 11.22
N LEU A 128 -7.35 11.10 10.28
CA LEU A 128 -5.90 11.30 10.22
C LEU A 128 -5.52 12.78 10.05
N ALA A 129 -6.25 13.50 9.19
CA ALA A 129 -6.03 14.93 8.93
C ALA A 129 -6.32 15.82 10.15
N SER A 130 -7.01 15.31 11.19
CA SER A 130 -7.19 16.06 12.43
C SER A 130 -5.92 16.18 13.28
N GLY A 131 -4.91 15.35 13.04
CA GLY A 131 -3.63 15.41 13.78
C GLY A 131 -2.57 16.23 13.05
N THR A 132 -2.57 16.24 11.73
CA THR A 132 -1.61 16.96 10.90
C THR A 132 -2.13 17.11 9.46
N ALA A 133 -1.74 18.19 8.80
CA ALA A 133 -1.96 18.35 7.36
C ALA A 133 -1.03 17.47 6.50
N MET A 134 0.08 16.99 7.09
CA MET A 134 1.09 16.18 6.42
C MET A 134 0.74 14.69 6.49
N VAL A 135 -0.31 14.28 5.76
CA VAL A 135 -0.76 12.90 5.63
C VAL A 135 -0.46 12.41 4.21
N GLU A 136 0.37 11.38 4.07
CA GLU A 136 0.68 10.71 2.79
C GLU A 136 -0.04 9.36 2.71
N PRO A 137 -1.18 9.25 2.00
CA PRO A 137 -1.84 7.98 1.79
C PRO A 137 -1.01 7.07 0.87
N LEU A 138 -0.85 5.81 1.26
CA LEU A 138 -0.20 4.78 0.47
C LEU A 138 -1.22 3.87 -0.22
N SER A 139 -2.33 3.60 0.46
CA SER A 139 -3.45 2.77 -0.01
C SER A 139 -4.77 3.29 0.55
N LEU A 140 -5.81 2.46 0.56
CA LEU A 140 -7.08 2.78 1.24
C LEU A 140 -6.99 2.65 2.77
N ASP A 141 -6.02 1.91 3.27
CA ASP A 141 -5.92 1.45 4.66
C ASP A 141 -4.63 1.85 5.36
N GLU A 142 -3.66 2.45 4.66
CA GLU A 142 -2.41 2.86 5.28
C GLU A 142 -1.95 4.26 4.85
N ALA A 143 -1.31 4.96 5.76
CA ALA A 143 -0.74 6.28 5.53
C ALA A 143 0.48 6.55 6.41
N TYR A 144 1.39 7.41 5.91
CA TYR A 144 2.36 8.10 6.75
C TYR A 144 1.79 9.43 7.23
N LEU A 145 2.19 9.81 8.45
CA LEU A 145 1.90 11.11 9.05
C LEU A 145 3.21 11.76 9.51
N ASP A 146 3.34 13.05 9.27
CA ASP A 146 4.37 13.86 9.89
C ASP A 146 3.70 14.71 11.00
N LEU A 147 4.05 14.39 12.21
CA LEU A 147 3.56 15.01 13.45
C LEU A 147 4.71 15.70 14.21
N THR A 148 5.78 16.07 13.49
CA THR A 148 6.85 16.90 14.06
C THR A 148 6.29 18.26 14.51
N ASP A 149 7.05 18.99 15.31
CA ASP A 149 6.60 20.27 15.91
C ASP A 149 6.14 21.29 14.85
N GLU A 150 6.72 21.23 13.67
CA GLU A 150 6.39 22.13 12.55
C GLU A 150 5.04 21.79 11.88
N HIS A 151 4.56 20.56 12.01
CA HIS A 151 3.44 20.04 11.22
C HIS A 151 2.24 19.56 12.04
N ARG A 152 2.41 19.31 13.33
CA ARG A 152 1.29 18.89 14.19
C ARG A 152 0.33 20.07 14.44
N LEU A 153 -0.95 19.77 14.48
CA LEU A 153 -2.02 20.76 14.70
C LEU A 153 -2.28 21.06 16.18
N GLU A 154 -1.81 20.20 17.08
CA GLU A 154 -1.97 20.35 18.52
C GLU A 154 -0.60 20.42 19.20
N ALA A 155 -0.50 21.15 20.31
CA ALA A 155 0.72 21.27 21.11
C ALA A 155 1.10 19.98 21.89
N ALA A 156 0.37 18.88 21.67
CA ALA A 156 0.61 17.61 22.33
C ALA A 156 1.67 16.79 21.59
N PRO A 157 2.45 15.94 22.28
CA PRO A 157 3.39 15.03 21.64
C PRO A 157 2.73 14.14 20.58
N ALA A 158 3.47 13.78 19.53
CA ALA A 158 2.97 12.96 18.44
C ALA A 158 2.33 11.64 18.94
N ALA A 159 2.94 10.99 19.93
CA ALA A 159 2.42 9.76 20.52
C ALA A 159 1.00 9.93 21.11
N GLU A 160 0.71 11.05 21.77
CA GLU A 160 -0.64 11.33 22.29
C GLU A 160 -1.65 11.58 21.16
N ALA A 161 -1.26 12.35 20.14
CA ALA A 161 -2.10 12.60 18.96
C ALA A 161 -2.46 11.28 18.26
N LEU A 162 -1.47 10.40 18.05
CA LEU A 162 -1.66 9.08 17.45
C LEU A 162 -2.57 8.17 18.29
N ALA A 163 -2.43 8.19 19.60
CA ALA A 163 -3.33 7.41 20.49
C ALA A 163 -4.77 7.92 20.40
N ARG A 164 -4.99 9.24 20.31
CA ARG A 164 -6.32 9.83 20.09
C ARG A 164 -6.89 9.48 18.72
N ILE A 165 -6.06 9.53 17.65
CA ILE A 165 -6.45 9.09 16.31
C ILE A 165 -6.88 7.63 16.33
N ALA A 166 -6.10 6.73 16.92
CA ALA A 166 -6.45 5.32 17.02
C ALA A 166 -7.77 5.09 17.73
N ARG A 167 -7.99 5.77 18.86
CA ARG A 167 -9.24 5.71 19.60
C ARG A 167 -10.41 6.22 18.76
N ARG A 168 -10.28 7.37 18.10
CA ARG A 168 -11.34 7.91 17.23
C ARG A 168 -11.69 6.93 16.09
N ILE A 169 -10.71 6.28 15.48
CA ILE A 169 -10.96 5.26 14.47
C ILE A 169 -11.74 4.08 15.06
N GLU A 170 -11.38 3.63 16.27
CA GLU A 170 -12.12 2.56 16.95
C GLU A 170 -13.56 2.98 17.31
N ASP A 171 -13.76 4.19 17.81
CA ASP A 171 -15.06 4.70 18.26
C ASP A 171 -15.99 5.04 17.08
N GLU A 172 -15.46 5.72 16.03
CA GLU A 172 -16.24 6.23 14.90
C GLU A 172 -16.42 5.16 13.81
N GLU A 173 -15.35 4.43 13.46
CA GLU A 173 -15.36 3.45 12.37
C GLU A 173 -15.41 1.99 12.83
N ARG A 174 -15.28 1.72 14.13
CA ARG A 174 -15.34 0.39 14.76
C ARG A 174 -14.39 -0.63 14.13
N ILE A 175 -13.23 -0.17 13.67
CA ILE A 175 -12.12 -1.00 13.20
C ILE A 175 -10.86 -0.60 13.97
N THR A 176 -9.85 -1.48 13.99
CA THR A 176 -8.59 -1.20 14.67
C THR A 176 -7.48 -0.84 13.69
N VAL A 177 -6.50 -0.12 14.20
CA VAL A 177 -5.28 0.22 13.47
C VAL A 177 -4.05 -0.19 14.27
N SER A 178 -2.97 -0.48 13.56
CA SER A 178 -1.64 -0.63 14.12
C SER A 178 -0.77 0.55 13.73
N ILE A 179 -0.03 1.08 14.71
CA ILE A 179 0.75 2.31 14.59
C ILE A 179 2.22 2.02 14.82
N GLY A 180 3.06 2.58 13.97
CA GLY A 180 4.49 2.68 14.21
C GLY A 180 4.90 4.15 14.30
N LEU A 181 5.58 4.51 15.38
CA LEU A 181 6.15 5.84 15.59
C LEU A 181 7.67 5.75 15.54
N ALA A 182 8.31 6.60 14.75
CA ALA A 182 9.76 6.59 14.58
C ALA A 182 10.29 7.97 14.12
N CYS A 183 11.59 8.03 13.83
CA CYS A 183 12.22 9.23 13.31
C CYS A 183 12.14 9.36 11.77
N ASN A 184 11.72 8.33 11.06
CA ASN A 184 11.61 8.33 9.60
C ASN A 184 10.58 7.30 9.11
N LYS A 185 10.24 7.37 7.82
CA LYS A 185 9.20 6.54 7.20
C LYS A 185 9.51 5.06 7.21
N PHE A 186 10.76 4.67 6.98
CA PHE A 186 11.16 3.26 6.94
C PHE A 186 10.94 2.60 8.31
N LEU A 187 11.43 3.21 9.36
CA LEU A 187 11.29 2.69 10.73
C LEU A 187 9.84 2.72 11.21
N ALA A 188 9.10 3.80 10.90
CA ALA A 188 7.69 3.90 11.25
C ALA A 188 6.86 2.77 10.62
N LYS A 189 7.09 2.46 9.32
CA LYS A 189 6.40 1.34 8.68
C LYS A 189 6.81 -0.02 9.24
N LEU A 190 8.09 -0.21 9.56
CA LEU A 190 8.54 -1.43 10.21
C LEU A 190 7.89 -1.59 11.60
N ALA A 191 7.87 -0.52 12.40
CA ALA A 191 7.27 -0.52 13.73
C ALA A 191 5.79 -0.91 13.70
N SER A 192 5.01 -0.39 12.73
CA SER A 192 3.57 -0.70 12.64
C SER A 192 3.26 -2.18 12.41
N GLU A 193 4.25 -2.99 11.98
CA GLU A 193 4.09 -4.43 11.74
C GLU A 193 4.46 -5.31 12.95
N LEU A 194 5.12 -4.74 13.98
CA LEU A 194 5.70 -5.54 15.07
C LEU A 194 4.65 -6.17 15.97
N GLU A 195 3.58 -5.43 16.28
CA GLU A 195 2.57 -5.82 17.27
C GLU A 195 1.16 -5.90 16.70
N LYS A 196 1.01 -6.17 15.40
CA LYS A 196 -0.33 -6.37 14.80
C LYS A 196 -1.05 -7.58 15.42
N PRO A 197 -2.37 -7.47 15.68
CA PRO A 197 -3.26 -6.33 15.46
C PRO A 197 -3.33 -5.36 16.64
N ARG A 198 -3.87 -4.16 16.41
CA ARG A 198 -4.10 -3.12 17.41
C ARG A 198 -2.82 -2.71 18.15
N GLY A 199 -1.68 -2.83 17.46
CA GLY A 199 -0.37 -2.52 17.98
C GLY A 199 -0.09 -1.01 18.02
N PHE A 200 0.85 -0.62 18.90
CA PHE A 200 1.49 0.68 18.86
C PHE A 200 2.95 0.48 19.26
N SER A 201 3.83 0.50 18.29
CA SER A 201 5.25 0.26 18.51
C SER A 201 6.06 1.51 18.19
N VAL A 202 7.15 1.68 18.91
CA VAL A 202 8.09 2.79 18.74
C VAL A 202 9.45 2.23 18.37
N ILE A 203 10.14 2.87 17.43
CA ILE A 203 11.56 2.62 17.12
C ILE A 203 12.26 3.97 17.16
N GLY A 204 13.11 4.16 18.17
CA GLY A 204 13.92 5.37 18.32
C GLY A 204 15.17 5.36 17.45
N ARG A 205 15.87 6.49 17.44
CA ARG A 205 17.13 6.65 16.67
C ARG A 205 18.25 5.81 17.25
N ALA A 206 18.33 5.79 18.59
CA ALA A 206 19.47 5.19 19.29
C ALA A 206 19.58 3.68 19.08
N GLU A 207 18.44 2.96 19.10
CA GLU A 207 18.43 1.50 18.98
C GLU A 207 18.20 1.00 17.54
N ALA A 208 17.78 1.87 16.60
CA ALA A 208 17.33 1.47 15.26
C ALA A 208 18.30 0.51 14.56
N LYS A 209 19.58 0.86 14.51
CA LYS A 209 20.61 0.03 13.84
C LYS A 209 20.74 -1.35 14.46
N ALA A 210 20.79 -1.42 15.79
CA ALA A 210 20.91 -2.68 16.52
C ALA A 210 19.66 -3.55 16.41
N LEU A 211 18.48 -2.92 16.50
CA LEU A 211 17.18 -3.58 16.31
C LEU A 211 17.04 -4.17 14.90
N LEU A 212 17.51 -3.47 13.89
CA LEU A 212 17.44 -3.91 12.50
C LEU A 212 18.36 -5.10 12.22
N ALA A 213 19.54 -5.16 12.83
CA ALA A 213 20.60 -6.10 12.50
C ALA A 213 20.13 -7.56 12.36
N PRO A 214 19.42 -8.18 13.33
CA PRO A 214 18.98 -9.57 13.26
C PRO A 214 17.81 -9.81 12.29
N LEU A 215 17.15 -8.76 11.81
CA LEU A 215 15.97 -8.91 10.97
C LEU A 215 16.34 -9.40 9.57
N SER A 216 15.46 -10.24 9.00
CA SER A 216 15.61 -10.66 7.60
C SER A 216 15.53 -9.46 6.66
N VAL A 217 16.33 -9.48 5.57
CA VAL A 217 16.26 -8.49 4.48
C VAL A 217 14.86 -8.34 3.88
N ARG A 218 13.99 -9.34 4.05
CA ARG A 218 12.58 -9.31 3.63
C ARG A 218 11.74 -8.28 4.38
N LYS A 219 12.20 -7.80 5.53
CA LYS A 219 11.54 -6.74 6.32
C LYS A 219 11.77 -5.34 5.75
N ILE A 220 12.73 -5.19 4.84
CA ILE A 220 13.00 -3.90 4.20
C ILE A 220 11.91 -3.60 3.18
N HIS A 221 11.24 -2.46 3.34
CA HIS A 221 10.25 -1.98 2.38
C HIS A 221 10.84 -1.85 0.98
N GLY A 222 10.22 -2.51 0.00
CA GLY A 222 10.71 -2.60 -1.38
C GLY A 222 11.53 -3.86 -1.70
N VAL A 223 11.86 -4.68 -0.71
CA VAL A 223 12.45 -6.01 -0.92
C VAL A 223 11.35 -7.05 -1.05
N GLY A 224 10.86 -7.24 -2.27
CA GLY A 224 9.91 -8.31 -2.59
C GLY A 224 10.58 -9.68 -2.72
N ALA A 225 9.76 -10.74 -2.89
CA ALA A 225 10.23 -12.13 -2.93
C ALA A 225 11.38 -12.40 -3.93
N VAL A 226 11.37 -11.75 -5.10
CA VAL A 226 12.41 -11.91 -6.12
C VAL A 226 13.72 -11.29 -5.65
N THR A 227 13.68 -10.06 -5.15
CA THR A 227 14.86 -9.36 -4.63
C THR A 227 15.43 -10.08 -3.41
N ALA A 228 14.57 -10.53 -2.51
CA ALA A 228 15.00 -11.29 -1.32
C ALA A 228 15.72 -12.58 -1.72
N ARG A 229 15.17 -13.38 -2.62
CA ARG A 229 15.85 -14.60 -3.12
C ARG A 229 17.22 -14.29 -3.75
N ARG A 230 17.33 -13.19 -4.53
CA ARG A 230 18.61 -12.76 -5.11
C ARG A 230 19.61 -12.36 -4.02
N MET A 231 19.17 -11.66 -2.97
CA MET A 231 20.00 -11.31 -1.84
C MET A 231 20.48 -12.56 -1.08
N GLU A 232 19.56 -13.45 -0.73
CA GLU A 232 19.82 -14.70 -0.02
C GLU A 232 20.79 -15.61 -0.77
N ALA A 233 20.64 -15.72 -2.10
CA ALA A 233 21.57 -16.45 -2.96
C ALA A 233 22.98 -15.83 -3.00
N SER A 234 23.10 -14.53 -2.68
CA SER A 234 24.38 -13.82 -2.55
C SER A 234 24.90 -13.77 -1.10
N GLY A 235 24.32 -14.57 -0.20
CA GLY A 235 24.72 -14.65 1.22
C GLY A 235 24.13 -13.53 2.10
N LEU A 236 23.29 -12.63 1.56
CA LEU A 236 22.69 -11.50 2.28
C LEU A 236 21.31 -11.92 2.79
N LYS A 237 21.21 -12.41 4.03
CA LYS A 237 19.98 -12.94 4.63
C LYS A 237 19.38 -11.98 5.66
N THR A 238 20.23 -11.29 6.41
CA THR A 238 19.86 -10.36 7.48
C THR A 238 20.22 -8.93 7.10
N ILE A 239 19.68 -7.97 7.85
CA ILE A 239 20.05 -6.56 7.67
C ILE A 239 21.49 -6.34 8.16
N ALA A 240 21.99 -7.12 9.14
CA ALA A 240 23.40 -7.10 9.54
C ALA A 240 24.35 -7.39 8.36
N ASP A 241 23.98 -8.31 7.46
CA ASP A 241 24.78 -8.60 6.28
C ASP A 241 24.88 -7.38 5.35
N LEU A 242 23.82 -6.55 5.29
CA LEU A 242 23.85 -5.30 4.55
C LEU A 242 24.66 -4.21 5.27
N GLN A 243 24.57 -4.16 6.61
CA GLN A 243 25.33 -3.20 7.43
C GLN A 243 26.85 -3.41 7.31
N ALA A 244 27.29 -4.64 7.04
CA ALA A 244 28.69 -4.97 6.84
C ALA A 244 29.25 -4.53 5.47
N LEU A 245 28.38 -4.17 4.52
CA LEU A 245 28.80 -3.78 3.17
C LEU A 245 28.88 -2.25 3.02
N LYS A 246 29.80 -1.79 2.19
CA LYS A 246 29.88 -0.38 1.79
C LYS A 246 28.77 -0.06 0.78
N GLU A 247 28.29 1.19 0.77
CA GLU A 247 27.27 1.65 -0.18
C GLU A 247 27.63 1.29 -1.63
N ARG A 248 28.90 1.53 -2.05
CA ARG A 248 29.39 1.23 -3.40
C ARG A 248 29.16 -0.24 -3.81
N ASP A 249 29.30 -1.17 -2.87
CA ASP A 249 29.16 -2.60 -3.13
C ASP A 249 27.67 -2.98 -3.26
N LEU A 250 26.79 -2.35 -2.50
CA LEU A 250 25.34 -2.49 -2.63
C LEU A 250 24.84 -1.88 -3.93
N VAL A 251 25.37 -0.71 -4.34
CA VAL A 251 25.01 -0.06 -5.61
C VAL A 251 25.47 -0.91 -6.79
N ALA A 252 26.67 -1.51 -6.75
CA ALA A 252 27.15 -2.41 -7.81
C ALA A 252 26.22 -3.63 -7.97
N ARG A 253 25.66 -4.18 -6.89
CA ARG A 253 24.79 -5.36 -6.90
C ARG A 253 23.32 -5.06 -7.23
N PHE A 254 22.80 -3.93 -6.76
CA PHE A 254 21.36 -3.61 -6.77
C PHE A 254 21.02 -2.30 -7.49
N GLY A 255 21.99 -1.66 -8.14
CA GLY A 255 21.80 -0.39 -8.85
C GLY A 255 21.35 0.74 -7.91
N LYS A 256 20.48 1.61 -8.40
CA LYS A 256 19.93 2.74 -7.61
C LYS A 256 19.29 2.30 -6.29
N PHE A 257 18.74 1.08 -6.24
CA PHE A 257 18.15 0.55 -5.02
C PHE A 257 19.21 0.24 -3.95
N GLY A 258 20.44 -0.07 -4.35
CA GLY A 258 21.56 -0.33 -3.44
C GLY A 258 21.88 0.84 -2.51
N ARG A 259 21.78 2.10 -3.00
CA ARG A 259 21.93 3.29 -2.16
C ARG A 259 20.86 3.34 -1.05
N ARG A 260 19.61 3.06 -1.40
CA ARG A 260 18.53 3.00 -0.42
C ARG A 260 18.69 1.86 0.59
N LEU A 261 19.19 0.71 0.14
CA LEU A 261 19.50 -0.40 1.03
C LEU A 261 20.59 -0.05 2.05
N ALA A 262 21.61 0.71 1.64
CA ALA A 262 22.66 1.18 2.52
C ALA A 262 22.09 2.07 3.64
N LEU A 263 21.25 3.06 3.29
CA LEU A 263 20.58 3.93 4.26
C LEU A 263 19.67 3.12 5.19
N PHE A 264 18.78 2.32 4.63
CA PHE A 264 17.82 1.52 5.42
C PHE A 264 18.50 0.54 6.37
N ALA A 265 19.62 -0.06 5.97
CA ALA A 265 20.37 -0.93 6.85
C ALA A 265 20.94 -0.19 8.08
N GLN A 266 21.22 1.11 7.97
CA GLN A 266 21.64 1.94 9.10
C GLN A 266 20.46 2.55 9.90
N GLY A 267 19.20 2.27 9.51
CA GLY A 267 18.01 2.88 10.11
C GLY A 267 17.72 4.28 9.59
N GLU A 268 18.31 4.66 8.48
CA GLU A 268 18.18 6.00 7.88
C GLU A 268 17.20 5.98 6.70
N ASP A 269 16.42 7.05 6.56
CA ASP A 269 15.51 7.29 5.42
C ASP A 269 15.30 8.80 5.29
N ASP A 270 15.76 9.36 4.19
CA ASP A 270 15.73 10.80 3.89
C ASP A 270 14.44 11.28 3.21
N ARG A 271 13.48 10.38 3.01
CA ARG A 271 12.22 10.71 2.33
C ARG A 271 11.26 11.42 3.28
N ASN A 272 10.83 12.62 2.88
CA ASN A 272 9.78 13.34 3.58
C ASN A 272 8.39 12.71 3.36
N VAL A 273 7.46 13.01 4.26
CA VAL A 273 6.04 12.74 4.07
C VAL A 273 5.49 13.68 3.00
N MET A 274 4.84 13.12 1.98
CA MET A 274 4.38 13.85 0.80
C MET A 274 2.86 13.71 0.65
N PRO A 275 2.06 14.67 1.14
CA PRO A 275 0.60 14.59 1.10
C PRO A 275 0.01 14.45 -0.30
N PHE A 276 0.70 14.99 -1.28
CA PHE A 276 0.27 14.96 -2.67
C PHE A 276 1.33 14.33 -3.56
N ARG A 277 0.91 13.38 -4.38
CA ARG A 277 1.71 12.82 -5.47
C ARG A 277 0.91 12.90 -6.76
N PRO A 278 1.47 13.52 -7.80
CA PRO A 278 0.79 13.54 -9.12
C PRO A 278 0.60 12.13 -9.64
N VAL A 279 -0.59 11.85 -10.17
CA VAL A 279 -0.87 10.59 -10.87
C VAL A 279 -0.03 10.54 -12.14
N LYS A 280 0.77 9.48 -12.30
CA LYS A 280 1.67 9.31 -13.46
C LYS A 280 1.05 8.53 -14.59
N SER A 281 0.11 7.65 -14.30
CA SER A 281 -0.60 6.84 -15.28
C SER A 281 -1.95 6.38 -14.75
N ILE A 282 -2.89 6.15 -15.66
CA ILE A 282 -4.18 5.52 -15.39
C ILE A 282 -4.23 4.22 -16.16
N SER A 283 -4.55 3.10 -15.50
CA SER A 283 -4.61 1.80 -16.14
C SER A 283 -5.73 0.92 -15.57
N VAL A 284 -6.23 0.04 -16.43
CA VAL A 284 -7.24 -0.97 -16.08
C VAL A 284 -6.78 -2.30 -16.66
N GLU A 285 -6.83 -3.37 -15.86
CA GLU A 285 -6.49 -4.72 -16.34
C GLU A 285 -7.53 -5.75 -15.89
N THR A 286 -7.57 -6.87 -16.59
CA THR A 286 -8.43 -8.01 -16.23
C THR A 286 -7.72 -9.33 -16.48
N THR A 287 -7.92 -10.27 -15.56
CA THR A 287 -7.54 -11.67 -15.76
C THR A 287 -8.64 -12.36 -16.55
N LEU A 288 -8.28 -12.99 -17.65
CA LEU A 288 -9.21 -13.72 -18.51
C LEU A 288 -9.68 -15.01 -17.81
N GLY A 289 -10.94 -15.37 -17.96
CA GLY A 289 -11.46 -16.63 -17.43
C GLY A 289 -10.76 -17.86 -18.00
N GLN A 290 -10.41 -17.80 -19.28
CA GLN A 290 -9.60 -18.80 -19.98
C GLN A 290 -8.47 -18.12 -20.73
N ASP A 291 -7.31 -18.82 -20.81
CA ASP A 291 -6.16 -18.34 -21.61
C ASP A 291 -6.50 -18.38 -23.08
N THR A 292 -6.14 -17.32 -23.80
CA THR A 292 -6.41 -17.21 -25.25
C THR A 292 -5.18 -16.80 -26.03
N ALA A 293 -5.05 -17.35 -27.24
CA ALA A 293 -4.09 -16.91 -28.26
C ALA A 293 -4.77 -16.03 -29.34
N SER A 294 -6.10 -15.87 -29.27
CA SER A 294 -6.87 -15.14 -30.27
C SER A 294 -6.70 -13.63 -30.14
N ALA A 295 -6.09 -12.99 -31.13
CA ALA A 295 -6.01 -11.54 -31.24
C ALA A 295 -7.41 -10.88 -31.25
N ALA A 296 -8.39 -11.51 -31.93
CA ALA A 296 -9.76 -11.03 -31.96
C ALA A 296 -10.37 -10.96 -30.57
N ARG A 297 -10.21 -12.01 -29.76
CA ARG A 297 -10.69 -12.03 -28.38
C ARG A 297 -9.97 -11.03 -27.48
N LEU A 298 -8.65 -10.85 -27.64
CA LEU A 298 -7.89 -9.84 -26.92
C LEU A 298 -8.37 -8.41 -27.27
N ARG A 299 -8.62 -8.14 -28.56
CA ARG A 299 -9.15 -6.84 -29.00
C ARG A 299 -10.56 -6.58 -28.46
N GLU A 300 -11.42 -7.60 -28.43
CA GLU A 300 -12.77 -7.48 -27.85
C GLU A 300 -12.70 -7.04 -26.36
N VAL A 301 -11.89 -7.71 -25.57
CA VAL A 301 -11.69 -7.36 -24.15
C VAL A 301 -11.03 -6.00 -24.01
N ALA A 302 -10.03 -5.70 -24.83
CA ALA A 302 -9.32 -4.41 -24.80
C ALA A 302 -10.23 -3.21 -25.06
N ARG A 303 -11.28 -3.34 -25.88
CA ARG A 303 -12.24 -2.26 -26.17
C ARG A 303 -12.90 -1.77 -24.88
N GLY A 304 -13.46 -2.66 -24.06
CA GLY A 304 -14.06 -2.31 -22.77
C GLY A 304 -13.07 -1.74 -21.76
N LEU A 305 -11.80 -2.20 -21.82
CA LEU A 305 -10.75 -1.61 -20.97
C LEU A 305 -10.39 -0.19 -21.40
N CYS A 306 -10.33 0.09 -22.72
CA CYS A 306 -10.08 1.43 -23.26
C CYS A 306 -11.19 2.41 -22.89
N GLU A 307 -12.45 1.99 -22.96
CA GLU A 307 -13.61 2.80 -22.52
C GLU A 307 -13.49 3.18 -21.05
N ARG A 308 -13.14 2.21 -20.20
CA ARG A 308 -12.94 2.43 -18.76
C ARG A 308 -11.78 3.38 -18.48
N VAL A 309 -10.67 3.25 -19.19
CA VAL A 309 -9.52 4.15 -19.07
C VAL A 309 -9.87 5.55 -19.52
N GLY A 310 -10.52 5.72 -20.69
CA GLY A 310 -10.98 7.02 -21.20
C GLY A 310 -11.93 7.72 -20.21
N ALA A 311 -12.90 6.98 -19.66
CA ALA A 311 -13.81 7.52 -18.65
C ALA A 311 -13.09 7.92 -17.35
N GLN A 312 -12.02 7.22 -16.95
CA GLN A 312 -11.23 7.61 -15.77
C GLN A 312 -10.38 8.86 -16.04
N LEU A 313 -9.75 8.95 -17.21
CA LEU A 313 -9.01 10.14 -17.65
C LEU A 313 -9.92 11.38 -17.64
N ALA A 314 -11.10 11.29 -18.24
CA ALA A 314 -12.08 12.37 -18.29
C ALA A 314 -12.54 12.82 -16.90
N ARG A 315 -12.85 11.87 -16.00
CA ARG A 315 -13.24 12.18 -14.62
C ARG A 315 -12.14 12.88 -13.81
N GLN A 316 -10.88 12.63 -14.11
CA GLN A 316 -9.75 13.25 -13.43
C GLN A 316 -9.25 14.53 -14.13
N GLY A 317 -9.85 14.93 -15.26
CA GLY A 317 -9.44 16.10 -16.01
C GLY A 317 -8.03 15.98 -16.60
N VAL A 318 -7.58 14.75 -16.94
CA VAL A 318 -6.24 14.49 -17.46
C VAL A 318 -6.27 13.73 -18.78
N ALA A 319 -5.22 13.90 -19.58
CA ALA A 319 -4.97 13.15 -20.80
C ALA A 319 -3.52 12.69 -20.85
N GLY A 320 -3.16 11.74 -21.69
CA GLY A 320 -1.79 11.27 -21.73
C GLY A 320 -1.26 10.91 -23.10
N PHE A 321 0.06 10.94 -23.22
CA PHE A 321 0.78 10.71 -24.48
C PHE A 321 1.11 9.25 -24.72
N SER A 322 1.33 8.46 -23.66
CA SER A 322 1.83 7.07 -23.78
C SER A 322 0.70 6.08 -23.59
N ILE A 323 0.33 5.37 -24.66
CA ILE A 323 -0.62 4.27 -24.62
C ILE A 323 0.13 2.98 -24.32
N ILE A 324 -0.30 2.24 -23.32
CA ILE A 324 0.38 1.07 -22.76
C ILE A 324 -0.52 -0.15 -22.87
N LEU A 325 -0.01 -1.21 -23.51
CA LEU A 325 -0.58 -2.54 -23.48
C LEU A 325 0.24 -3.41 -22.53
N LYS A 326 -0.44 -4.03 -21.55
CA LYS A 326 0.13 -5.06 -20.68
C LYS A 326 -0.52 -6.40 -21.01
N LEU A 327 0.30 -7.41 -21.28
CA LEU A 327 -0.13 -8.79 -21.46
C LEU A 327 0.61 -9.67 -20.45
N LYS A 328 -0.06 -10.68 -19.91
CA LYS A 328 0.60 -11.72 -19.15
C LYS A 328 0.32 -13.07 -19.80
N THR A 329 1.36 -13.82 -20.07
CA THR A 329 1.26 -15.14 -20.69
C THR A 329 0.77 -16.20 -19.68
N ALA A 330 0.38 -17.37 -20.18
CA ALA A 330 -0.07 -18.51 -19.36
C ALA A 330 1.00 -18.94 -18.33
N ASP A 331 2.29 -18.83 -18.69
CA ASP A 331 3.45 -19.10 -17.82
C ASP A 331 3.86 -17.89 -16.94
N PHE A 332 2.95 -16.93 -16.77
CA PHE A 332 3.07 -15.74 -15.89
C PHE A 332 4.14 -14.72 -16.31
N ARG A 333 4.71 -14.78 -17.49
CA ARG A 333 5.59 -13.71 -17.98
C ARG A 333 4.78 -12.47 -18.34
N THR A 334 5.25 -11.32 -17.88
CA THR A 334 4.61 -10.03 -18.18
C THR A 334 5.31 -9.37 -19.36
N LEU A 335 4.52 -8.97 -20.35
CA LEU A 335 4.94 -8.19 -21.50
C LEU A 335 4.28 -6.82 -21.39
N THR A 336 5.07 -5.77 -21.55
CA THR A 336 4.56 -4.40 -21.64
C THR A 336 5.03 -3.80 -22.95
N ARG A 337 4.09 -3.21 -23.70
CA ARG A 337 4.36 -2.48 -24.93
C ARG A 337 3.74 -1.12 -24.85
N SER A 338 4.38 -0.12 -25.41
CA SER A 338 3.86 1.23 -25.42
C SER A 338 4.00 1.87 -26.79
N ARG A 339 3.10 2.82 -27.05
CA ARG A 339 3.17 3.72 -28.19
C ARG A 339 2.97 5.14 -27.66
N ARG A 340 3.90 6.03 -28.00
CA ARG A 340 3.78 7.46 -27.70
C ARG A 340 3.06 8.14 -28.85
N LEU A 341 2.09 8.98 -28.52
CA LEU A 341 1.36 9.82 -29.47
C LEU A 341 2.04 11.20 -29.60
N SER A 342 1.73 11.92 -30.68
CA SER A 342 2.19 13.30 -30.89
C SER A 342 1.45 14.30 -30.01
N TYR A 343 0.23 13.98 -29.56
CA TYR A 343 -0.59 14.79 -28.65
C TYR A 343 -1.24 13.90 -27.57
N PRO A 344 -1.60 14.47 -26.41
CA PRO A 344 -2.25 13.71 -25.35
C PRO A 344 -3.69 13.38 -25.72
N THR A 345 -4.21 12.25 -25.28
CA THR A 345 -5.57 11.82 -25.55
C THR A 345 -6.26 11.27 -24.30
N GLN A 346 -7.59 11.43 -24.28
CA GLN A 346 -8.49 10.71 -23.39
C GLN A 346 -9.55 9.92 -24.18
N ARG A 347 -9.52 9.96 -25.52
CA ARG A 347 -10.49 9.30 -26.39
C ARG A 347 -10.29 7.81 -26.41
N ALA A 348 -11.29 7.06 -25.94
CA ALA A 348 -11.26 5.61 -25.88
C ALA A 348 -11.01 4.96 -27.26
N GLY A 349 -11.55 5.53 -28.34
CA GLY A 349 -11.36 5.04 -29.71
C GLY A 349 -9.91 5.12 -30.19
N LEU A 350 -9.22 6.24 -29.90
CA LEU A 350 -7.81 6.41 -30.26
C LEU A 350 -6.90 5.50 -29.41
N ILE A 351 -7.19 5.39 -28.09
CA ILE A 351 -6.52 4.47 -27.21
C ILE A 351 -6.67 3.03 -27.75
N PHE A 352 -7.90 2.65 -28.13
CA PHE A 352 -8.17 1.32 -28.67
C PHE A 352 -7.46 1.06 -30.01
N ALA A 353 -7.43 2.01 -30.94
CA ALA A 353 -6.71 1.85 -32.22
C ALA A 353 -5.21 1.56 -31.97
N CYS A 354 -4.59 2.27 -31.03
CA CYS A 354 -3.19 2.01 -30.65
C CYS A 354 -3.00 0.64 -30.00
N VAL A 355 -3.89 0.28 -29.07
CA VAL A 355 -3.83 -1.01 -28.34
C VAL A 355 -4.05 -2.18 -29.31
N ALA A 356 -4.99 -2.08 -30.25
CA ALA A 356 -5.26 -3.11 -31.25
C ALA A 356 -4.02 -3.39 -32.11
N ALA A 357 -3.35 -2.35 -32.60
CA ALA A 357 -2.11 -2.49 -33.35
C ALA A 357 -0.98 -3.15 -32.52
N LEU A 358 -0.92 -2.87 -31.21
CA LEU A 358 0.06 -3.53 -30.32
C LEU A 358 -0.30 -5.00 -30.09
N ILE A 359 -1.60 -5.33 -29.96
CA ILE A 359 -2.07 -6.72 -29.83
C ILE A 359 -1.69 -7.51 -31.07
N ASP A 360 -1.91 -6.97 -32.27
CA ASP A 360 -1.62 -7.68 -33.53
C ASP A 360 -0.13 -8.00 -33.70
N ARG A 361 0.74 -7.17 -33.14
CA ARG A 361 2.19 -7.43 -33.14
C ARG A 361 2.61 -8.49 -32.13
N GLU A 362 1.88 -8.69 -31.06
CA GLU A 362 2.20 -9.64 -29.98
C GLU A 362 1.45 -10.97 -30.10
N ALA A 363 0.44 -11.06 -30.99
CA ALA A 363 -0.37 -12.25 -31.19
C ALA A 363 0.36 -13.27 -32.09
N ASP A 364 1.40 -13.88 -31.54
CA ASP A 364 2.31 -14.83 -32.20
C ASP A 364 2.01 -16.31 -31.87
N GLY A 365 0.79 -16.60 -31.41
CA GLY A 365 0.37 -17.94 -30.99
C GLY A 365 0.53 -18.23 -29.49
N ARG A 366 1.24 -17.38 -28.74
CA ARG A 366 1.30 -17.49 -27.26
C ARG A 366 -0.08 -17.30 -26.63
N ARG A 367 -0.34 -18.04 -25.56
CA ARG A 367 -1.57 -17.89 -24.80
C ARG A 367 -1.40 -16.85 -23.70
N PHE A 368 -2.38 -15.96 -23.60
CA PHE A 368 -2.41 -14.88 -22.59
C PHE A 368 -3.52 -15.12 -21.57
N ARG A 369 -3.20 -14.88 -20.31
CA ARG A 369 -4.11 -15.00 -19.16
C ARG A 369 -4.62 -13.67 -18.63
N LEU A 370 -3.96 -12.56 -18.96
CA LEU A 370 -4.32 -11.22 -18.51
C LEU A 370 -4.03 -10.22 -19.62
N ILE A 371 -4.92 -9.24 -19.73
CA ILE A 371 -4.74 -8.05 -20.55
C ILE A 371 -5.01 -6.80 -19.74
N GLY A 372 -4.20 -5.78 -19.94
CA GLY A 372 -4.34 -4.45 -19.33
C GLY A 372 -4.07 -3.35 -20.34
N VAL A 373 -4.77 -2.24 -20.17
CA VAL A 373 -4.60 -1.02 -20.94
C VAL A 373 -4.29 0.11 -19.98
N GLY A 374 -3.32 0.96 -20.34
CA GLY A 374 -2.95 2.12 -19.55
C GLY A 374 -2.62 3.31 -20.43
N VAL A 375 -2.71 4.49 -19.82
CA VAL A 375 -2.27 5.76 -20.39
C VAL A 375 -1.34 6.43 -19.40
N GLY A 376 -0.17 6.79 -19.84
CA GLY A 376 0.89 7.44 -19.06
C GLY A 376 1.32 8.76 -19.68
N ASP A 377 2.34 9.38 -19.04
CA ASP A 377 2.80 10.74 -19.37
C ASP A 377 1.61 11.70 -19.36
N LEU A 378 0.94 11.78 -18.19
CA LEU A 378 -0.31 12.52 -18.02
C LEU A 378 -0.04 14.03 -17.90
N GLY A 379 -0.93 14.82 -18.51
CA GLY A 379 -1.04 16.26 -18.42
C GLY A 379 -2.49 16.71 -18.32
N PRO A 380 -2.75 18.03 -18.28
CA PRO A 380 -4.11 18.58 -18.27
C PRO A 380 -4.93 18.14 -19.49
N ALA A 381 -6.24 17.88 -19.30
CA ALA A 381 -7.12 17.50 -20.40
C ALA A 381 -7.38 18.64 -21.42
N ALA A 382 -7.11 19.89 -21.03
CA ALA A 382 -7.25 21.04 -21.94
C ALA A 382 -6.35 20.95 -23.18
N ASP A 383 -5.23 20.22 -23.06
CA ASP A 383 -4.27 20.03 -24.17
C ASP A 383 -4.59 18.78 -25.00
N ALA A 384 -5.70 18.08 -24.67
CA ALA A 384 -6.02 16.79 -25.27
C ALA A 384 -6.77 16.91 -26.60
N ASP A 385 -6.49 15.93 -27.46
CA ASP A 385 -7.28 15.68 -28.67
C ASP A 385 -7.54 16.98 -29.47
N PRO A 386 -6.48 17.71 -29.91
CA PRO A 386 -6.64 18.95 -30.64
C PRO A 386 -7.57 18.72 -31.83
N ALA A 387 -8.39 19.75 -32.16
CA ALA A 387 -9.32 19.67 -33.26
C ALA A 387 -8.55 19.35 -34.56
N ASP A 388 -8.83 18.21 -35.14
CA ASP A 388 -8.29 17.84 -36.44
C ASP A 388 -9.01 18.69 -37.49
N LEU A 389 -8.26 19.39 -38.35
CA LEU A 389 -8.81 20.17 -39.44
C LEU A 389 -9.75 19.35 -40.35
N PHE A 390 -9.65 18.03 -40.33
CA PHE A 390 -10.50 17.10 -41.07
C PHE A 390 -11.77 16.66 -40.33
N SER A 391 -11.92 16.95 -39.04
CA SER A 391 -13.13 16.60 -38.27
C SER A 391 -14.31 17.54 -38.56
N PHE A 392 -14.10 18.68 -39.21
CA PHE A 392 -15.14 19.61 -39.63
C PHE A 392 -15.82 19.23 -40.94
N ALA A 393 -15.35 18.21 -41.66
CA ALA A 393 -15.89 17.82 -42.97
C ALA A 393 -16.91 16.67 -42.92
N ALA A 394 -17.32 16.21 -41.75
CA ALA A 394 -18.29 15.10 -41.55
C ALA A 394 -19.47 15.55 -40.65
N GLY A 395 -20.06 16.71 -40.95
CA GLY A 395 -21.31 17.20 -40.38
C GLY A 395 -22.42 17.23 -41.42
#